data_d1f9cba138bd8304510cfde09ca0fc12
#
_entry.id   d1f9cba138bd8304510cfde09ca0fc12
#
_cell.length_a   1.000
_cell.length_b   1.000
_cell.length_c   1.000
_cell.angle_alpha   90.00
_cell.angle_beta   90.00
_cell.angle_gamma   90.00
#
_symmetry.space_group_name_H-M   'P 1'
#
loop_
_entity.id
_entity.type
_entity.pdbx_description
1 polymer ?
#
loop_
_entity_poly.entity_id
_entity_poly.type
_entity_poly.pdbx_seq_one_letter_code
_entity_poly.pdbx_strand_id
1 'polypeptide(L)'
;MFARTERLLLRPGWLQDAPALFQAIGDEGIVRNLASAPWPYTLDHAEAFLATERSPAEPAMLIFRRTEGTPELVGTIGFGRRPDGELEFGYWIARPFWGRGYATEAGRAVLAFARDALRLKKLHSGHFLDNPASGRVLEKLGFRPTGLTLPRYSAGRGGMAPSRLLELELNAEEETAKAAQPAMEMAA
;
A
#
# COMPACT_ATOMS: atom_id res chain seq x y z
N MET A 1 -5.77 -12.30 5.00
CA MET A 1 -4.34 -12.30 5.43
C MET A 1 -4.24 -11.70 6.82
N PHE A 2 -3.36 -12.27 7.69
CA PHE A 2 -2.86 -11.66 8.92
C PHE A 2 -1.34 -11.68 8.83
N ALA A 3 -0.68 -10.59 9.21
CA ALA A 3 0.78 -10.55 9.25
C ALA A 3 1.25 -9.80 10.50
N ARG A 4 2.29 -10.33 11.13
CA ARG A 4 2.97 -9.72 12.25
C ARG A 4 4.41 -9.42 11.83
N THR A 5 4.80 -8.17 12.01
CA THR A 5 6.18 -7.71 11.82
C THR A 5 6.82 -7.38 13.18
N GLU A 6 7.99 -6.80 13.16
CA GLU A 6 8.67 -6.36 14.39
C GLU A 6 7.79 -5.42 15.23
N ARG A 7 7.20 -4.39 14.61
CA ARG A 7 6.46 -3.34 15.31
C ARG A 7 4.96 -3.31 14.99
N LEU A 8 4.50 -4.06 13.95
CA LEU A 8 3.17 -3.93 13.41
C LEU A 8 2.39 -5.25 13.46
N LEU A 9 1.07 -5.11 13.49
CA LEU A 9 0.10 -6.15 13.18
C LEU A 9 -0.75 -5.67 12.00
N LEU A 10 -0.82 -6.45 10.94
CA LEU A 10 -1.66 -6.20 9.78
C LEU A 10 -2.80 -7.22 9.78
N ARG A 11 -4.04 -6.74 9.69
CA ARG A 11 -5.23 -7.59 9.63
C ARG A 11 -6.35 -6.95 8.82
N PRO A 12 -7.34 -7.73 8.36
CA PRO A 12 -8.57 -7.16 7.82
C PRO A 12 -9.22 -6.21 8.84
N GLY A 13 -9.90 -5.20 8.33
CA GLY A 13 -10.73 -4.33 9.15
C GLY A 13 -12.08 -4.98 9.47
N TRP A 14 -12.64 -4.66 10.61
CA TRP A 14 -14.01 -5.01 11.05
C TRP A 14 -14.79 -3.74 11.31
N LEU A 15 -16.12 -3.81 11.30
CA LEU A 15 -16.97 -2.63 11.54
C LEU A 15 -16.66 -1.92 12.87
N GLN A 16 -16.24 -2.67 13.89
CA GLN A 16 -15.84 -2.13 15.20
C GLN A 16 -14.60 -1.23 15.12
N ASP A 17 -13.83 -1.31 14.05
CA ASP A 17 -12.66 -0.44 13.82
C ASP A 17 -13.03 0.94 13.24
N ALA A 18 -14.30 1.16 12.84
CA ALA A 18 -14.71 2.38 12.15
C ALA A 18 -14.38 3.67 12.92
N PRO A 19 -14.62 3.78 14.24
CA PRO A 19 -14.25 4.98 14.98
C PRO A 19 -12.75 5.26 14.97
N ALA A 20 -11.92 4.21 15.13
CA ALA A 20 -10.47 4.35 15.12
C ALA A 20 -9.95 4.70 13.71
N LEU A 21 -10.54 4.10 12.66
CA LEU A 21 -10.22 4.39 11.28
C LEU A 21 -10.57 5.84 10.92
N PHE A 22 -11.77 6.30 11.29
CA PHE A 22 -12.22 7.68 11.09
C PHE A 22 -11.26 8.69 11.74
N GLN A 23 -10.87 8.45 12.99
CA GLN A 23 -9.93 9.33 13.69
C GLN A 23 -8.54 9.33 13.04
N ALA A 24 -8.04 8.17 12.62
CA ALA A 24 -6.70 8.02 12.06
C ALA A 24 -6.55 8.67 10.67
N ILE A 25 -7.60 8.64 9.82
CA ILE A 25 -7.59 9.20 8.48
C ILE A 25 -8.02 10.68 8.44
N GLY A 26 -8.60 11.21 9.50
CA GLY A 26 -9.22 12.54 9.58
C GLY A 26 -8.24 13.70 9.46
N ASP A 27 -7.38 13.70 8.46
CA ASP A 27 -6.41 14.75 8.13
C ASP A 27 -6.46 14.98 6.60
N GLU A 28 -6.72 16.23 6.19
CA GLU A 28 -6.77 16.60 4.77
C GLU A 28 -5.48 16.26 4.03
N GLY A 29 -4.32 16.40 4.70
CA GLY A 29 -3.02 16.07 4.15
C GLY A 29 -2.86 14.57 3.84
N ILE A 30 -3.67 13.69 4.47
CA ILE A 30 -3.77 12.27 4.11
C ILE A 30 -4.75 12.09 2.95
N VAL A 31 -5.99 12.54 3.16
CA VAL A 31 -7.13 12.26 2.26
C VAL A 31 -6.90 12.82 0.86
N ARG A 32 -6.30 14.01 0.72
CA ARG A 32 -5.94 14.59 -0.58
C ARG A 32 -4.98 13.74 -1.41
N ASN A 33 -4.29 12.79 -0.79
CA ASN A 33 -3.37 11.87 -1.47
C ASN A 33 -3.97 10.51 -1.79
N LEU A 34 -5.27 10.35 -1.57
CA LEU A 34 -6.02 9.13 -1.85
C LEU A 34 -6.97 9.34 -3.04
N ALA A 35 -7.19 8.27 -3.80
CA ALA A 35 -8.05 8.35 -4.98
C ALA A 35 -9.53 8.47 -4.59
N SER A 36 -10.00 7.65 -3.66
CA SER A 36 -11.42 7.42 -3.38
C SER A 36 -11.94 8.02 -2.07
N ALA A 37 -11.05 8.36 -1.12
CA ALA A 37 -11.47 8.94 0.15
C ALA A 37 -11.86 10.42 -0.03
N PRO A 38 -13.11 10.82 0.27
CA PRO A 38 -13.55 12.22 0.11
C PRO A 38 -13.11 13.07 1.30
N TRP A 39 -13.13 14.40 1.10
CA TRP A 39 -12.94 15.35 2.17
C TRP A 39 -14.16 16.30 2.30
N PRO A 40 -14.71 16.55 3.51
CA PRO A 40 -14.30 15.93 4.78
C PRO A 40 -14.62 14.42 4.82
N TYR A 41 -13.77 13.66 5.50
CA TYR A 41 -14.02 12.23 5.74
C TYR A 41 -14.95 12.07 6.93
N THR A 42 -15.90 11.14 6.88
CA THR A 42 -16.91 10.93 7.94
C THR A 42 -16.84 9.50 8.50
N LEU A 43 -17.55 9.26 9.61
CA LEU A 43 -17.68 7.92 10.17
C LEU A 43 -18.35 6.95 9.18
N ASP A 44 -19.39 7.42 8.47
CA ASP A 44 -20.09 6.61 7.44
C ASP A 44 -19.14 6.15 6.33
N HIS A 45 -18.18 7.00 5.95
CA HIS A 45 -17.15 6.61 4.98
C HIS A 45 -16.23 5.52 5.53
N ALA A 46 -15.91 5.55 6.83
CA ALA A 46 -15.11 4.50 7.47
C ALA A 46 -15.88 3.19 7.54
N GLU A 47 -17.17 3.24 7.92
CA GLU A 47 -18.05 2.08 7.94
C GLU A 47 -18.23 1.47 6.54
N ALA A 48 -18.49 2.28 5.52
CA ALA A 48 -18.60 1.84 4.14
C ALA A 48 -17.30 1.19 3.63
N PHE A 49 -16.14 1.76 3.96
CA PHE A 49 -14.85 1.17 3.62
C PHE A 49 -14.67 -0.22 4.25
N LEU A 50 -15.06 -0.38 5.52
CA LEU A 50 -14.93 -1.63 6.26
C LEU A 50 -15.99 -2.67 5.84
N ALA A 51 -17.17 -2.25 5.43
CA ALA A 51 -18.23 -3.10 4.92
C ALA A 51 -17.99 -3.60 3.48
N THR A 52 -17.05 -3.00 2.76
CA THR A 52 -16.75 -3.39 1.38
C THR A 52 -16.21 -4.82 1.34
N GLU A 53 -16.92 -5.72 0.69
CA GLU A 53 -16.43 -7.07 0.40
C GLU A 53 -15.23 -7.00 -0.54
N ARG A 54 -14.18 -7.74 -0.21
CA ARG A 54 -12.93 -7.76 -0.97
C ARG A 54 -12.53 -9.18 -1.31
N SER A 55 -12.02 -9.35 -2.52
CA SER A 55 -11.40 -10.61 -2.91
C SER A 55 -10.18 -10.91 -2.01
N PRO A 56 -9.96 -12.17 -1.64
CA PRO A 56 -8.71 -12.58 -0.98
C PRO A 56 -7.43 -12.20 -1.77
N ALA A 57 -7.55 -12.02 -3.09
CA ALA A 57 -6.46 -11.56 -3.96
C ALA A 57 -6.28 -10.03 -3.95
N GLU A 58 -7.21 -9.28 -3.37
CA GLU A 58 -7.20 -7.81 -3.28
C GLU A 58 -7.34 -7.35 -1.82
N PRO A 59 -6.47 -7.81 -0.91
CA PRO A 59 -6.61 -7.50 0.51
C PRO A 59 -6.41 -6.01 0.79
N ALA A 60 -7.31 -5.44 1.59
CA ALA A 60 -7.08 -4.18 2.27
C ALA A 60 -6.98 -4.45 3.77
N MET A 61 -5.85 -4.09 4.34
CA MET A 61 -5.54 -4.37 5.73
C MET A 61 -5.39 -3.09 6.52
N LEU A 62 -5.89 -3.12 7.75
CA LEU A 62 -5.54 -2.13 8.75
C LEU A 62 -4.15 -2.43 9.30
N ILE A 63 -3.37 -1.37 9.52
CA ILE A 63 -2.05 -1.43 10.13
C ILE A 63 -2.20 -0.97 11.58
N PHE A 64 -1.83 -1.84 12.51
CA PHE A 64 -1.80 -1.52 13.93
C PHE A 64 -0.36 -1.51 14.42
N ARG A 65 0.02 -0.46 15.15
CA ARG A 65 1.23 -0.45 15.95
C ARG A 65 1.03 -1.35 17.16
N ARG A 66 1.94 -2.28 17.36
CA ARG A 66 1.94 -3.12 18.56
C ARG A 66 2.41 -2.28 19.76
N THR A 67 1.70 -2.40 20.86
CA THR A 67 1.98 -1.78 22.14
C THR A 67 2.00 -2.86 23.22
N GLU A 68 2.36 -2.54 24.45
CA GLU A 68 2.22 -3.45 25.60
C GLU A 68 0.74 -3.65 25.99
N GLY A 69 -0.14 -2.74 25.58
CA GLY A 69 -1.59 -2.81 25.78
C GLY A 69 -2.35 -3.00 24.46
N THR A 70 -3.42 -2.23 24.27
CA THR A 70 -4.25 -2.28 23.06
C THR A 70 -3.48 -1.79 21.85
N PRO A 71 -3.44 -2.56 20.74
CA PRO A 71 -2.82 -2.12 19.49
C PRO A 71 -3.48 -0.85 18.96
N GLU A 72 -2.67 0.05 18.43
CA GLU A 72 -3.09 1.37 17.94
C GLU A 72 -3.13 1.38 16.42
N LEU A 73 -4.27 1.78 15.84
CA LEU A 73 -4.42 1.88 14.40
C LEU A 73 -3.60 3.05 13.87
N VAL A 74 -2.71 2.77 12.91
CA VAL A 74 -1.77 3.74 12.35
C VAL A 74 -1.93 3.94 10.83
N GLY A 75 -2.77 3.16 10.15
CA GLY A 75 -2.98 3.32 8.72
C GLY A 75 -3.65 2.13 8.06
N THR A 76 -3.67 2.15 6.72
CA THR A 76 -4.11 1.02 5.89
C THR A 76 -3.12 0.73 4.77
N ILE A 77 -3.15 -0.51 4.25
CA ILE A 77 -2.32 -0.95 3.15
C ILE A 77 -2.99 -2.10 2.41
N GLY A 78 -2.79 -2.18 1.10
CA GLY A 78 -3.33 -3.29 0.33
C GLY A 78 -3.19 -3.13 -1.17
N PHE A 79 -4.00 -3.89 -1.88
CA PHE A 79 -4.11 -3.84 -3.33
C PHE A 79 -5.53 -3.46 -3.72
N GLY A 80 -5.67 -2.75 -4.82
CA GLY A 80 -6.93 -2.48 -5.47
C GLY A 80 -6.81 -2.68 -6.97
N ARG A 81 -7.90 -3.12 -7.61
CA ARG A 81 -7.90 -3.28 -9.05
C ARG A 81 -8.21 -1.95 -9.73
N ARG A 82 -7.39 -1.59 -10.69
CA ARG A 82 -7.59 -0.43 -11.56
C ARG A 82 -8.66 -0.74 -12.62
N PRO A 83 -9.22 0.28 -13.29
CA PRO A 83 -10.18 0.07 -14.39
C PRO A 83 -9.62 -0.76 -15.55
N ASP A 84 -8.30 -0.74 -15.78
CA ASP A 84 -7.62 -1.54 -16.80
C ASP A 84 -7.39 -3.00 -16.38
N GLY A 85 -7.82 -3.38 -15.16
CA GLY A 85 -7.68 -4.73 -14.62
C GLY A 85 -6.38 -4.99 -13.86
N GLU A 86 -5.40 -4.09 -13.92
CA GLU A 86 -4.13 -4.22 -13.23
C GLU A 86 -4.27 -3.97 -11.72
N LEU A 87 -3.42 -4.63 -10.94
CA LEU A 87 -3.40 -4.45 -9.48
C LEU A 87 -2.52 -3.26 -9.09
N GLU A 88 -3.08 -2.40 -8.28
CA GLU A 88 -2.40 -1.23 -7.73
C GLU A 88 -2.18 -1.36 -6.23
N PHE A 89 -0.94 -1.25 -5.80
CA PHE A 89 -0.54 -1.17 -4.40
C PHE A 89 -0.81 0.25 -3.87
N GLY A 90 -1.46 0.32 -2.71
CA GLY A 90 -1.78 1.57 -2.05
C GLY A 90 -1.68 1.47 -0.53
N TYR A 91 -1.39 2.61 0.11
CA TYR A 91 -1.32 2.73 1.57
C TYR A 91 -1.50 4.18 2.01
N TRP A 92 -1.82 4.35 3.28
CA TRP A 92 -1.64 5.61 3.99
C TRP A 92 -1.29 5.35 5.46
N ILE A 93 -0.64 6.33 6.09
CA ILE A 93 -0.26 6.32 7.51
C ILE A 93 -0.83 7.57 8.16
N ALA A 94 -1.40 7.43 9.35
CA ALA A 94 -1.89 8.53 10.15
C ALA A 94 -0.76 9.51 10.52
N ARG A 95 -1.07 10.81 10.49
CA ARG A 95 -0.08 11.89 10.60
C ARG A 95 0.87 11.79 11.79
N PRO A 96 0.43 11.42 13.02
CA PRO A 96 1.34 11.29 14.16
C PRO A 96 2.42 10.21 14.00
N PHE A 97 2.27 9.33 13.00
CA PHE A 97 3.17 8.18 12.76
C PHE A 97 4.04 8.33 11.51
N TRP A 98 4.02 9.48 10.85
CA TRP A 98 4.87 9.77 9.71
C TRP A 98 6.36 9.76 10.10
N GLY A 99 7.23 9.45 9.16
CA GLY A 99 8.68 9.42 9.36
C GLY A 99 9.20 8.23 10.17
N ARG A 100 8.34 7.36 10.71
CA ARG A 100 8.72 6.22 11.57
C ARG A 100 9.01 4.91 10.81
N GLY A 101 8.90 4.91 9.48
CA GLY A 101 9.17 3.74 8.65
C GLY A 101 8.03 2.70 8.58
N TYR A 102 6.89 2.95 9.21
CA TYR A 102 5.77 1.99 9.26
C TYR A 102 5.22 1.62 7.88
N ALA A 103 5.11 2.58 6.97
CA ALA A 103 4.69 2.29 5.59
C ALA A 103 5.62 1.30 4.88
N THR A 104 6.93 1.47 5.04
CA THR A 104 7.93 0.58 4.44
C THR A 104 7.91 -0.80 5.09
N GLU A 105 7.78 -0.88 6.42
CA GLU A 105 7.70 -2.14 7.15
C GLU A 105 6.45 -2.94 6.76
N ALA A 106 5.28 -2.29 6.78
CA ALA A 106 4.02 -2.89 6.34
C ALA A 106 4.08 -3.31 4.87
N GLY A 107 4.65 -2.45 4.01
CA GLY A 107 4.80 -2.71 2.59
C GLY A 107 5.60 -3.98 2.30
N ARG A 108 6.73 -4.18 2.96
CA ARG A 108 7.53 -5.41 2.81
C ARG A 108 6.73 -6.66 3.13
N ALA A 109 5.95 -6.67 4.21
CA ALA A 109 5.11 -7.82 4.58
C ALA A 109 4.01 -8.09 3.55
N VAL A 110 3.38 -7.05 3.01
CA VAL A 110 2.32 -7.16 2.02
C VAL A 110 2.89 -7.60 0.66
N LEU A 111 4.04 -7.09 0.25
CA LEU A 111 4.71 -7.50 -0.99
C LEU A 111 5.22 -8.95 -0.93
N ALA A 112 5.73 -9.39 0.22
CA ALA A 112 6.07 -10.80 0.43
C ALA A 112 4.82 -11.70 0.27
N PHE A 113 3.67 -11.32 0.84
CA PHE A 113 2.42 -12.03 0.64
C PHE A 113 1.97 -12.03 -0.84
N ALA A 114 2.10 -10.90 -1.54
CA ALA A 114 1.77 -10.79 -2.95
C ALA A 114 2.61 -11.77 -3.80
N ARG A 115 3.90 -11.84 -3.55
CA ARG A 115 4.83 -12.74 -4.24
C ARG A 115 4.60 -14.20 -3.86
N ASP A 116 4.61 -14.52 -2.56
CA ASP A 116 4.75 -15.88 -2.07
C ASP A 116 3.41 -16.63 -2.02
N ALA A 117 2.33 -15.95 -1.64
CA ALA A 117 1.00 -16.54 -1.52
C ALA A 117 0.11 -16.31 -2.75
N LEU A 118 0.09 -15.08 -3.27
CA LEU A 118 -0.77 -14.74 -4.41
C LEU A 118 -0.08 -14.99 -5.76
N ARG A 119 1.24 -15.23 -5.77
CA ARG A 119 2.04 -15.46 -6.99
C ARG A 119 1.89 -14.35 -8.02
N LEU A 120 1.71 -13.12 -7.55
CA LEU A 120 1.64 -11.97 -8.42
C LEU A 120 3.03 -11.71 -9.04
N LYS A 121 3.03 -11.38 -10.32
CA LYS A 121 4.26 -11.09 -11.06
C LYS A 121 4.61 -9.61 -11.05
N LYS A 122 3.58 -8.76 -11.05
CA LYS A 122 3.74 -7.32 -11.19
C LYS A 122 2.70 -6.57 -10.36
N LEU A 123 3.09 -5.43 -9.83
CA LEU A 123 2.22 -4.46 -9.18
C LEU A 123 2.49 -3.06 -9.72
N HIS A 124 1.44 -2.28 -9.85
CA HIS A 124 1.51 -0.86 -10.13
C HIS A 124 1.35 -0.06 -8.83
N SER A 125 1.82 1.16 -8.84
CA SER A 125 1.57 2.15 -7.80
C SER A 125 1.74 3.56 -8.37
N GLY A 126 1.43 4.57 -7.57
CA GLY A 126 1.65 5.95 -7.95
C GLY A 126 1.61 6.89 -6.75
N HIS A 127 2.14 8.08 -6.94
CA HIS A 127 2.02 9.16 -5.96
C HIS A 127 1.81 10.49 -6.66
N PHE A 128 1.04 11.39 -6.07
CA PHE A 128 0.91 12.76 -6.55
C PHE A 128 2.28 13.47 -6.44
N LEU A 129 2.60 14.34 -7.42
CA LEU A 129 3.91 15.00 -7.48
C LEU A 129 4.21 15.85 -6.23
N ASP A 130 3.17 16.39 -5.59
CA ASP A 130 3.27 17.14 -4.35
C ASP A 130 3.35 16.26 -3.08
N ASN A 131 3.44 14.92 -3.25
CA ASN A 131 3.68 13.96 -2.17
C ASN A 131 4.97 13.12 -2.43
N PRO A 132 6.14 13.75 -2.44
CA PRO A 132 7.40 13.04 -2.67
C PRO A 132 7.73 12.03 -1.55
N ALA A 133 7.12 12.18 -0.37
CA ALA A 133 7.30 11.23 0.73
C ALA A 133 6.79 9.83 0.37
N SER A 134 5.64 9.75 -0.32
CA SER A 134 5.11 8.49 -0.82
C SER A 134 6.04 7.87 -1.89
N GLY A 135 6.57 8.69 -2.80
CA GLY A 135 7.56 8.24 -3.79
C GLY A 135 8.76 7.55 -3.13
N ARG A 136 9.35 8.17 -2.11
CA ARG A 136 10.48 7.57 -1.37
C ARG A 136 10.14 6.25 -0.66
N VAL A 137 8.91 6.08 -0.21
CA VAL A 137 8.46 4.79 0.36
C VAL A 137 8.37 3.74 -0.73
N LEU A 138 7.76 4.07 -1.87
CA LEU A 138 7.64 3.16 -3.01
C LEU A 138 9.02 2.73 -3.53
N GLU A 139 9.96 3.66 -3.67
CA GLU A 139 11.34 3.35 -4.05
C GLU A 139 12.04 2.41 -3.07
N LYS A 140 11.86 2.61 -1.74
CA LYS A 140 12.39 1.70 -0.70
C LYS A 140 11.75 0.32 -0.73
N LEU A 141 10.58 0.18 -1.31
CA LEU A 141 9.87 -1.09 -1.53
C LEU A 141 10.25 -1.74 -2.87
N GLY A 142 11.10 -1.10 -3.67
CA GLY A 142 11.60 -1.61 -4.95
C GLY A 142 10.80 -1.17 -6.16
N PHE A 143 9.75 -0.36 -6.00
CA PHE A 143 9.03 0.20 -7.14
C PHE A 143 9.94 1.14 -7.94
N ARG A 144 9.85 1.05 -9.26
CA ARG A 144 10.61 1.86 -10.20
C ARG A 144 9.69 2.79 -10.98
N PRO A 145 10.10 4.06 -11.21
CA PRO A 145 9.33 4.97 -12.05
C PRO A 145 9.20 4.42 -13.48
N THR A 146 7.99 4.49 -14.03
CA THR A 146 7.73 4.13 -15.45
C THR A 146 8.13 5.22 -16.44
N GLY A 147 8.51 6.40 -15.94
CA GLY A 147 8.71 7.60 -16.76
C GLY A 147 7.40 8.39 -17.02
N LEU A 148 6.24 7.83 -16.71
CA LEU A 148 4.96 8.45 -16.97
C LEU A 148 4.47 9.29 -15.78
N THR A 149 3.93 10.46 -16.11
CA THR A 149 3.16 11.30 -15.18
C THR A 149 1.80 11.56 -15.83
N LEU A 150 0.73 11.09 -15.16
CA LEU A 150 -0.63 11.20 -15.67
C LEU A 150 -1.52 11.93 -14.65
N PRO A 151 -2.54 12.66 -15.12
CA PRO A 151 -3.54 13.22 -14.23
C PRO A 151 -4.33 12.08 -13.57
N ARG A 152 -4.46 12.12 -12.24
CA ARG A 152 -5.27 11.19 -11.45
C ARG A 152 -6.29 11.94 -10.62
N TYR A 153 -7.49 11.41 -10.56
CA TYR A 153 -8.53 11.96 -9.71
C TYR A 153 -8.25 11.66 -8.24
N SER A 154 -8.51 12.62 -7.38
CA SER A 154 -8.57 12.45 -5.94
C SER A 154 -9.88 13.04 -5.42
N ALA A 155 -10.67 12.19 -4.76
CA ALA A 155 -11.91 12.63 -4.14
C ALA A 155 -11.66 13.66 -3.03
N GLY A 156 -10.56 13.49 -2.29
CA GLY A 156 -10.14 14.44 -1.25
C GLY A 156 -9.69 15.79 -1.77
N ARG A 157 -9.29 15.88 -3.06
CA ARG A 157 -8.99 17.16 -3.74
C ARG A 157 -10.21 17.71 -4.50
N GLY A 158 -11.20 16.88 -4.73
CA GLY A 158 -12.33 17.22 -5.61
C GLY A 158 -11.91 17.40 -7.06
N GLY A 159 -10.78 16.81 -7.52
CA GLY A 159 -10.27 17.04 -8.86
C GLY A 159 -9.06 16.21 -9.25
N MET A 160 -8.56 16.51 -10.46
CA MET A 160 -7.38 15.86 -11.05
C MET A 160 -6.10 16.53 -10.56
N ALA A 161 -5.07 15.72 -10.30
CA ALA A 161 -3.72 16.21 -10.01
C ALA A 161 -2.67 15.31 -10.67
N PRO A 162 -1.49 15.84 -11.03
CA PRO A 162 -0.44 15.05 -11.67
C PRO A 162 0.10 14.00 -10.70
N SER A 163 0.15 12.75 -11.17
CA SER A 163 0.64 11.60 -10.42
C SER A 163 1.72 10.88 -11.22
N ARG A 164 2.87 10.62 -10.58
CA ARG A 164 3.92 9.78 -11.13
C ARG A 164 3.55 8.32 -10.96
N LEU A 165 3.68 7.55 -12.04
CA LEU A 165 3.41 6.11 -12.03
C LEU A 165 4.68 5.32 -11.77
N LEU A 166 4.55 4.27 -10.97
CA LEU A 166 5.62 3.33 -10.63
C LEU A 166 5.11 1.90 -10.81
N GLU A 167 6.05 0.98 -11.00
CA GLU A 167 5.80 -0.45 -11.12
C GLU A 167 6.83 -1.26 -10.34
N LEU A 168 6.46 -2.48 -9.95
CA LEU A 168 7.31 -3.43 -9.27
C LEU A 168 7.13 -4.82 -9.88
N GLU A 169 8.22 -5.40 -10.38
CA GLU A 169 8.30 -6.82 -10.75
C GLU A 169 8.63 -7.64 -9.50
N LEU A 170 7.74 -8.57 -9.13
CA LEU A 170 7.85 -9.35 -7.89
C LEU A 170 8.79 -10.57 -8.00
N ASN A 171 9.09 -11.01 -9.22
CA ASN A 171 9.95 -12.18 -9.48
C ASN A 171 11.39 -11.82 -9.85
N ALA A 172 11.79 -10.54 -9.78
CA ALA A 172 13.11 -10.07 -10.21
C ALA A 172 14.29 -10.71 -9.44
N GLU A 173 14.05 -11.23 -8.22
CA GLU A 173 15.10 -11.90 -7.44
C GLU A 173 15.45 -13.29 -7.99
N GLU A 174 14.49 -14.02 -8.55
CA GLU A 174 14.74 -15.34 -9.16
C GLU A 174 15.49 -15.21 -10.50
N GLU A 175 15.21 -14.19 -11.29
CA GLU A 175 15.94 -13.92 -12.54
C GLU A 175 17.39 -13.46 -12.29
N THR A 176 17.62 -12.65 -11.26
CA THR A 176 18.96 -12.18 -10.90
C THR A 176 19.81 -13.31 -10.33
N ALA A 177 19.23 -14.19 -9.53
CA ALA A 177 19.91 -15.39 -9.01
C ALA A 177 20.21 -16.39 -10.13
N LYS A 178 19.32 -16.53 -11.12
CA LYS A 178 19.51 -17.42 -12.28
C LYS A 178 20.52 -16.87 -13.29
N ALA A 179 20.61 -15.55 -13.43
CA ALA A 179 21.62 -14.90 -14.26
C ALA A 179 23.01 -14.85 -13.60
N ALA A 180 23.10 -14.99 -12.27
CA ALA A 180 24.35 -15.01 -11.51
C ALA A 180 24.96 -16.42 -11.34
N GLN A 181 24.31 -17.49 -11.82
CA GLN A 181 24.93 -18.81 -11.91
C GLN A 181 25.84 -18.85 -13.15
N PRO A 182 27.17 -18.87 -12.99
CA PRO A 182 28.04 -19.07 -14.12
C PRO A 182 27.80 -20.48 -14.69
N ALA A 183 27.76 -20.57 -16.01
CA ALA A 183 27.78 -21.83 -16.75
C ALA A 183 29.05 -22.63 -16.38
N MET A 184 28.98 -23.38 -15.29
CA MET A 184 29.99 -24.32 -14.87
C MET A 184 29.40 -25.70 -15.08
N GLU A 185 29.51 -26.19 -16.31
CA GLU A 185 29.64 -27.63 -16.61
C GLU A 185 29.53 -27.86 -18.12
N MET A 186 30.67 -27.78 -18.79
CA MET A 186 30.96 -28.66 -19.94
C MET A 186 32.47 -28.65 -20.19
N ALA A 187 33.21 -29.41 -19.38
CA ALA A 187 34.52 -29.92 -19.76
C ALA A 187 34.80 -31.17 -18.96
N ALA A 188 34.40 -32.31 -19.47
CA ALA A 188 35.00 -33.60 -19.22
C ALA A 188 34.65 -34.53 -20.39
#